data_34d80560a649df32f376c89c20cb84e5
#
_entry.id   34d80560a649df32f376c89c20cb84e5
#
_cell.length_a   1.000
_cell.length_b   1.000
_cell.length_c   1.000
_cell.angle_alpha   90.00
_cell.angle_beta   90.00
_cell.angle_gamma   90.00
#
_symmetry.space_group_name_H-M   'P 1'
#
loop_
_entity.id
_entity.type
_entity.pdbx_description
1 polymer ?
#
loop_
_entity_poly.entity_id
_entity_poly.type
_entity_poly.pdbx_seq_one_letter_code
_entity_poly.pdbx_strand_id
1 'polypeptide(L)'
;MKRFLLSIVLVAFAVMQVSAQLLVGSYNIRYKNGGDSVKGNVWEKRCQVICDQVNFMSPDIFGTQEVLHTQLVDMLASLDGYEYIGVGRDDGAQGGEYAAVFYKTDRLRLLDQGNFWISETPDRPGLGWDAACVRVCSWGKFTKQMATNDEAFFFFNLHMDHVGVVARREGAKLIVSKIREIAGSAPVIVTGDFNVDQNDEIYSIFTQSGLLKDSFLASRLRFAENGTFNSFDTDLYTHSRIDHVFVSPCWQVDSYGVLTNSYWTPDETSAQQMKGHDAPQEIDFAKYTRRQPSDHYPVFVKLN
;
A
#
# COMPACT_ATOMS: atom_id res chain seq x y z
N MET A 1 -38.44 17.56 -62.28
CA MET A 1 -37.34 16.70 -61.80
C MET A 1 -36.81 17.29 -60.50
N LYS A 2 -37.24 16.77 -59.33
CA LYS A 2 -36.79 17.21 -58.01
C LYS A 2 -35.61 16.32 -57.58
N ARG A 3 -34.44 16.89 -57.39
CA ARG A 3 -33.24 16.21 -56.84
C ARG A 3 -33.40 16.19 -55.36
N PHE A 4 -33.52 14.98 -54.76
CA PHE A 4 -33.38 14.75 -53.34
C PHE A 4 -31.89 14.68 -53.01
N LEU A 5 -31.37 15.63 -52.25
CA LEU A 5 -30.07 15.52 -51.59
C LEU A 5 -30.26 14.72 -50.30
N LEU A 6 -29.67 13.53 -50.25
CA LEU A 6 -29.60 12.69 -49.04
C LEU A 6 -28.38 13.15 -48.25
N SER A 7 -28.60 13.88 -47.19
CA SER A 7 -27.54 14.26 -46.24
C SER A 7 -27.30 13.10 -45.27
N ILE A 8 -26.18 12.39 -45.43
CA ILE A 8 -25.71 11.38 -44.46
C ILE A 8 -25.05 12.13 -43.31
N VAL A 9 -25.71 12.17 -42.15
CA VAL A 9 -25.11 12.63 -40.91
C VAL A 9 -24.29 11.47 -40.32
N LEU A 10 -22.98 11.53 -40.45
CA LEU A 10 -22.05 10.65 -39.75
C LEU A 10 -22.00 11.08 -38.28
N VAL A 11 -22.70 10.37 -37.41
CA VAL A 11 -22.54 10.49 -35.97
C VAL A 11 -21.29 9.70 -35.59
N ALA A 12 -20.18 10.38 -35.42
CA ALA A 12 -18.97 9.79 -34.82
C ALA A 12 -19.25 9.55 -33.34
N PHE A 13 -19.55 8.31 -32.97
CA PHE A 13 -19.48 7.87 -31.57
C PHE A 13 -18.00 7.85 -31.18
N ALA A 14 -17.53 8.88 -30.47
CA ALA A 14 -16.31 8.81 -29.69
C ALA A 14 -16.58 7.80 -28.56
N VAL A 15 -16.17 6.56 -28.78
CA VAL A 15 -16.05 5.60 -27.67
C VAL A 15 -14.96 6.16 -26.78
N MET A 16 -15.34 6.91 -25.75
CA MET A 16 -14.45 7.16 -24.63
C MET A 16 -14.12 5.78 -24.06
N GLN A 17 -12.94 5.27 -24.36
CA GLN A 17 -12.37 4.21 -23.56
C GLN A 17 -12.19 4.79 -22.14
N VAL A 18 -13.16 4.51 -21.27
CA VAL A 18 -12.98 4.70 -19.85
C VAL A 18 -11.92 3.65 -19.48
N SER A 19 -10.66 4.06 -19.46
CA SER A 19 -9.60 3.26 -18.84
C SER A 19 -10.10 2.99 -17.43
N ALA A 20 -10.41 1.71 -17.13
CA ALA A 20 -10.90 1.38 -15.80
C ALA A 20 -9.83 1.78 -14.79
N GLN A 21 -10.20 2.69 -13.91
CA GLN A 21 -9.36 3.23 -12.85
C GLN A 21 -8.80 2.09 -11.98
N LEU A 22 -7.53 2.17 -11.59
CA LEU A 22 -6.89 1.23 -10.67
C LEU A 22 -6.72 1.90 -9.31
N LEU A 23 -7.26 1.31 -8.25
CA LEU A 23 -7.04 1.74 -6.88
C LEU A 23 -5.93 0.89 -6.26
N VAL A 24 -4.84 1.55 -5.88
CA VAL A 24 -3.61 0.94 -5.36
C VAL A 24 -3.43 1.33 -3.91
N GLY A 25 -2.88 0.44 -3.07
CA GLY A 25 -2.58 0.74 -1.67
C GLY A 25 -1.19 0.31 -1.22
N SER A 26 -0.72 0.93 -0.14
CA SER A 26 0.43 0.49 0.68
C SER A 26 0.05 0.60 2.15
N TYR A 27 0.27 -0.45 2.93
CA TYR A 27 -0.08 -0.47 4.33
C TYR A 27 0.91 -1.32 5.16
N ASN A 28 1.80 -0.69 5.89
CA ASN A 28 2.51 -1.36 6.97
C ASN A 28 1.50 -1.65 8.10
N ILE A 29 1.17 -2.92 8.31
CA ILE A 29 0.12 -3.34 9.25
C ILE A 29 0.64 -3.59 10.66
N ARG A 30 1.94 -3.44 10.88
CA ARG A 30 2.64 -3.77 12.11
C ARG A 30 2.51 -5.25 12.50
N TYR A 31 3.63 -5.93 12.65
CA TYR A 31 3.65 -7.33 13.08
C TYR A 31 3.05 -7.55 14.47
N LYS A 32 2.46 -8.72 14.68
CA LYS A 32 1.94 -9.14 15.98
C LYS A 32 3.07 -9.39 16.96
N ASN A 33 3.11 -8.65 18.07
CA ASN A 33 4.10 -8.83 19.13
C ASN A 33 3.51 -8.58 20.52
N GLY A 34 4.18 -9.12 21.55
CA GLY A 34 3.72 -9.03 22.94
C GLY A 34 3.80 -7.61 23.51
N GLY A 35 4.79 -6.81 23.08
CA GLY A 35 4.97 -5.45 23.58
C GLY A 35 3.82 -4.52 23.21
N ASP A 36 3.35 -4.62 21.98
CA ASP A 36 2.17 -3.86 21.50
C ASP A 36 0.88 -4.35 22.17
N SER A 37 0.77 -5.67 22.39
CA SER A 37 -0.39 -6.26 23.07
C SER A 37 -0.54 -5.76 24.51
N VAL A 38 0.54 -5.66 25.27
CA VAL A 38 0.54 -5.11 26.65
C VAL A 38 0.09 -3.65 26.66
N LYS A 39 0.39 -2.87 25.61
CA LYS A 39 -0.07 -1.50 25.45
C LYS A 39 -1.52 -1.39 24.97
N GLY A 40 -2.20 -2.53 24.75
CA GLY A 40 -3.58 -2.60 24.29
C GLY A 40 -3.76 -2.57 22.77
N ASN A 41 -2.67 -2.59 21.98
CA ASN A 41 -2.67 -2.64 20.51
C ASN A 41 -2.69 -4.11 20.04
N VAL A 42 -3.67 -4.86 20.53
CA VAL A 42 -3.83 -6.30 20.30
C VAL A 42 -4.15 -6.56 18.83
N TRP A 43 -3.41 -7.51 18.21
CA TRP A 43 -3.57 -7.84 16.78
C TRP A 43 -5.00 -8.21 16.41
N GLU A 44 -5.66 -9.04 17.20
CA GLU A 44 -7.01 -9.54 16.94
C GLU A 44 -8.04 -8.41 16.78
N LYS A 45 -7.86 -7.28 17.49
CA LYS A 45 -8.69 -6.08 17.33
C LYS A 45 -8.24 -5.24 16.14
N ARG A 46 -6.94 -5.08 15.97
CA ARG A 46 -6.36 -4.29 14.86
C ARG A 46 -6.68 -4.94 13.50
N CYS A 47 -6.59 -6.27 13.41
CA CYS A 47 -6.88 -7.03 12.20
C CYS A 47 -8.27 -6.72 11.66
N GLN A 48 -9.29 -6.75 12.51
CA GLN A 48 -10.66 -6.44 12.08
C GLN A 48 -10.76 -5.04 11.49
N VAL A 49 -10.21 -4.04 12.18
CA VAL A 49 -10.24 -2.64 11.72
C VAL A 49 -9.46 -2.43 10.41
N ILE A 50 -8.30 -3.08 10.29
CA ILE A 50 -7.48 -3.04 9.07
C ILE A 50 -8.24 -3.66 7.90
N CYS A 51 -8.83 -4.84 8.10
CA CYS A 51 -9.61 -5.52 7.07
C CYS A 51 -10.87 -4.74 6.69
N ASP A 52 -11.56 -4.13 7.65
CA ASP A 52 -12.72 -3.26 7.38
C ASP A 52 -12.33 -2.03 6.55
N GLN A 53 -11.18 -1.39 6.85
CA GLN A 53 -10.65 -0.30 6.04
C GLN A 53 -10.35 -0.75 4.60
N VAL A 54 -9.70 -1.91 4.44
CA VAL A 54 -9.36 -2.46 3.11
C VAL A 54 -10.62 -2.84 2.35
N ASN A 55 -11.59 -3.52 2.98
CA ASN A 55 -12.85 -3.89 2.34
C ASN A 55 -13.67 -2.65 1.94
N PHE A 56 -13.70 -1.61 2.78
CA PHE A 56 -14.39 -0.34 2.48
C PHE A 56 -13.74 0.40 1.31
N MET A 57 -12.42 0.52 1.33
CA MET A 57 -11.68 1.16 0.23
C MET A 57 -11.68 0.29 -1.02
N SER A 58 -11.69 -1.02 -0.87
CA SER A 58 -11.74 -2.01 -1.95
C SER A 58 -10.65 -1.79 -3.01
N PRO A 59 -9.35 -1.66 -2.62
CA PRO A 59 -8.28 -1.52 -3.60
C PRO A 59 -8.21 -2.73 -4.53
N ASP A 60 -7.83 -2.49 -5.79
CA ASP A 60 -7.60 -3.58 -6.74
C ASP A 60 -6.36 -4.38 -6.36
N ILE A 61 -5.35 -3.69 -5.82
CA ILE A 61 -4.06 -4.27 -5.41
C ILE A 61 -3.42 -3.40 -4.32
N PHE A 62 -2.81 -4.02 -3.32
CA PHE A 62 -2.07 -3.29 -2.30
C PHE A 62 -0.91 -4.11 -1.72
N GLY A 63 0.16 -3.41 -1.37
CA GLY A 63 1.29 -3.97 -0.65
C GLY A 63 1.09 -3.87 0.86
N THR A 64 1.54 -4.89 1.59
CA THR A 64 1.59 -4.87 3.06
C THR A 64 3.01 -5.11 3.54
N GLN A 65 3.38 -4.52 4.68
CA GLN A 65 4.67 -4.70 5.31
C GLN A 65 4.47 -5.20 6.74
N GLU A 66 5.50 -5.85 7.29
CA GLU A 66 5.52 -6.46 8.64
C GLU A 66 4.51 -7.60 8.86
N VAL A 67 4.03 -8.21 7.82
CA VAL A 67 3.00 -9.26 7.92
C VAL A 67 3.65 -10.59 8.29
N LEU A 68 3.31 -11.16 9.43
CA LEU A 68 3.66 -12.55 9.77
C LEU A 68 2.70 -13.53 9.06
N HIS A 69 3.15 -14.77 8.85
CA HIS A 69 2.31 -15.78 8.21
C HIS A 69 0.93 -15.96 8.90
N THR A 70 0.90 -15.94 10.22
CA THR A 70 -0.37 -16.03 10.98
C THR A 70 -1.29 -14.83 10.72
N GLN A 71 -0.71 -13.63 10.57
CA GLN A 71 -1.48 -12.42 10.23
C GLN A 71 -2.00 -12.47 8.79
N LEU A 72 -1.25 -13.05 7.84
CA LEU A 72 -1.72 -13.31 6.49
C LEU A 72 -2.98 -14.18 6.48
N VAL A 73 -2.97 -15.28 7.25
CA VAL A 73 -4.11 -16.18 7.38
C VAL A 73 -5.33 -15.45 7.96
N ASP A 74 -5.13 -14.66 9.03
CA ASP A 74 -6.21 -13.89 9.64
C ASP A 74 -6.81 -12.85 8.67
N MET A 75 -5.94 -12.16 7.91
CA MET A 75 -6.37 -11.18 6.91
C MET A 75 -7.14 -11.84 5.77
N LEU A 76 -6.66 -12.95 5.21
CA LEU A 76 -7.35 -13.68 4.14
C LEU A 76 -8.73 -14.16 4.56
N ALA A 77 -8.90 -14.54 5.82
CA ALA A 77 -10.21 -14.95 6.35
C ALA A 77 -11.20 -13.78 6.44
N SER A 78 -10.72 -12.54 6.41
CA SER A 78 -11.51 -11.32 6.61
C SER A 78 -11.58 -10.41 5.38
N LEU A 79 -10.77 -10.67 4.33
CA LEU A 79 -10.71 -9.88 3.11
C LEU A 79 -11.50 -10.54 1.98
N ASP A 80 -12.52 -9.84 1.49
CA ASP A 80 -13.44 -10.38 0.47
C ASP A 80 -12.80 -10.37 -0.95
N GLY A 81 -12.56 -11.57 -1.50
CA GLY A 81 -12.13 -11.74 -2.89
C GLY A 81 -10.65 -11.42 -3.14
N TYR A 82 -9.82 -11.42 -2.10
CA TYR A 82 -8.37 -11.21 -2.23
C TYR A 82 -7.60 -12.54 -2.19
N GLU A 83 -6.55 -12.58 -2.98
CA GLU A 83 -5.44 -13.49 -2.85
C GLU A 83 -4.15 -12.69 -2.60
N TYR A 84 -3.04 -13.37 -2.26
CA TYR A 84 -1.76 -12.73 -2.07
C TYR A 84 -0.61 -13.47 -2.75
N ILE A 85 0.48 -12.73 -2.98
CA ILE A 85 1.79 -13.25 -3.35
C ILE A 85 2.84 -12.74 -2.38
N GLY A 86 3.97 -13.43 -2.29
CA GLY A 86 5.11 -13.11 -1.43
C GLY A 86 5.52 -14.28 -0.54
N VAL A 87 6.67 -14.13 0.10
CA VAL A 87 7.28 -15.13 0.98
C VAL A 87 7.79 -14.48 2.25
N GLY A 88 7.98 -15.29 3.29
CA GLY A 88 8.63 -14.87 4.52
C GLY A 88 10.11 -14.55 4.26
N ARG A 89 10.59 -13.43 4.79
CA ARG A 89 11.91 -12.88 4.49
C ARG A 89 13.06 -13.74 4.98
N ASP A 90 12.86 -14.56 6.06
CA ASP A 90 13.93 -15.27 6.73
C ASP A 90 14.30 -16.59 6.05
N ASP A 91 13.34 -17.23 5.36
CA ASP A 91 13.53 -18.57 4.78
C ASP A 91 13.04 -18.70 3.32
N GLY A 92 12.39 -17.68 2.79
CA GLY A 92 11.76 -17.72 1.47
C GLY A 92 10.50 -18.60 1.44
N ALA A 93 9.92 -18.92 2.59
CA ALA A 93 8.70 -19.70 2.75
C ALA A 93 7.75 -19.00 3.73
N GLN A 94 7.71 -19.41 5.00
CA GLN A 94 6.81 -18.85 6.01
C GLN A 94 7.51 -18.12 7.16
N GLY A 95 8.82 -18.14 7.19
CA GLY A 95 9.64 -17.56 8.25
C GLY A 95 9.81 -16.05 8.13
N GLY A 96 9.59 -15.36 9.25
CA GLY A 96 9.75 -13.91 9.32
C GLY A 96 8.58 -13.11 8.74
N GLU A 97 8.81 -11.83 8.56
CA GLU A 97 7.83 -10.90 7.99
C GLU A 97 7.80 -10.98 6.47
N TYR A 98 6.62 -10.78 5.90
CA TYR A 98 6.41 -10.67 4.47
C TYR A 98 6.34 -9.20 4.04
N ALA A 99 6.74 -8.94 2.81
CA ALA A 99 6.30 -7.80 2.03
C ALA A 99 5.25 -8.32 1.03
N ALA A 100 4.07 -8.67 1.52
CA ALA A 100 3.05 -9.34 0.71
C ALA A 100 2.29 -8.37 -0.19
N VAL A 101 1.86 -8.87 -1.35
CA VAL A 101 0.99 -8.13 -2.28
C VAL A 101 -0.36 -8.82 -2.33
N PHE A 102 -1.41 -8.15 -1.89
CA PHE A 102 -2.79 -8.59 -1.99
C PHE A 102 -3.45 -8.01 -3.24
N TYR A 103 -4.23 -8.80 -3.94
CA TYR A 103 -4.93 -8.36 -5.16
C TYR A 103 -6.32 -8.99 -5.26
N LYS A 104 -7.29 -8.24 -5.84
CA LYS A 104 -8.63 -8.74 -6.10
C LYS A 104 -8.68 -9.64 -7.32
N THR A 105 -9.08 -10.88 -7.12
CA THR A 105 -9.10 -11.92 -8.17
C THR A 105 -10.19 -11.72 -9.22
N ASP A 106 -11.25 -10.98 -8.88
CA ASP A 106 -12.30 -10.60 -9.82
C ASP A 106 -11.91 -9.42 -10.73
N ARG A 107 -10.87 -8.65 -10.36
CA ARG A 107 -10.40 -7.48 -11.09
C ARG A 107 -9.06 -7.69 -11.79
N LEU A 108 -8.17 -8.44 -11.17
CA LEU A 108 -6.81 -8.67 -11.66
C LEU A 108 -6.52 -10.15 -11.82
N ARG A 109 -5.74 -10.45 -12.84
CA ARG A 109 -5.17 -11.77 -13.10
C ARG A 109 -3.66 -11.70 -12.96
N LEU A 110 -3.10 -12.55 -12.11
CA LEU A 110 -1.67 -12.73 -11.95
C LEU A 110 -1.12 -13.53 -13.14
N LEU A 111 -0.07 -13.02 -13.79
CA LEU A 111 0.59 -13.64 -14.93
C LEU A 111 1.94 -14.25 -14.56
N ASP A 112 2.66 -13.60 -13.63
CA ASP A 112 3.99 -14.01 -13.16
C ASP A 112 4.27 -13.40 -11.79
N GLN A 113 5.16 -13.99 -11.01
CA GLN A 113 5.54 -13.49 -9.69
C GLN A 113 6.94 -13.92 -9.29
N GLY A 114 7.51 -13.21 -8.34
CA GLY A 114 8.79 -13.57 -7.75
C GLY A 114 9.14 -12.72 -6.54
N ASN A 115 10.31 -13.03 -6.00
CA ASN A 115 10.85 -12.35 -4.84
C ASN A 115 12.35 -12.14 -5.04
N PHE A 116 12.91 -11.12 -4.42
CA PHE A 116 14.34 -10.97 -4.29
C PHE A 116 14.67 -10.32 -2.95
N TRP A 117 15.82 -10.68 -2.38
CA TRP A 117 16.29 -10.09 -1.12
C TRP A 117 17.06 -8.80 -1.37
N ILE A 118 16.86 -7.84 -0.49
CA ILE A 118 17.53 -6.54 -0.54
C ILE A 118 18.89 -6.69 0.15
N SER A 119 19.80 -7.38 -0.55
CA SER A 119 21.14 -7.69 -0.08
C SER A 119 22.09 -7.88 -1.26
N GLU A 120 23.38 -8.09 -0.99
CA GLU A 120 24.40 -8.41 -2.02
C GLU A 120 24.14 -9.78 -2.69
N THR A 121 23.25 -10.60 -2.11
CA THR A 121 22.84 -11.90 -2.66
C THR A 121 21.33 -11.94 -2.83
N PRO A 122 20.76 -11.26 -3.85
CA PRO A 122 19.31 -11.05 -3.97
C PRO A 122 18.51 -12.33 -4.31
N ASP A 123 19.15 -13.41 -4.63
CA ASP A 123 18.56 -14.70 -4.98
C ASP A 123 18.23 -15.60 -3.78
N ARG A 124 18.62 -15.18 -2.57
CA ARG A 124 18.41 -15.97 -1.34
C ARG A 124 18.31 -15.10 -0.09
N PRO A 125 17.69 -15.63 1.00
CA PRO A 125 17.65 -14.96 2.29
C PRO A 125 19.03 -14.57 2.80
N GLY A 126 19.17 -13.35 3.29
CA GLY A 126 20.42 -12.85 3.87
C GLY A 126 20.30 -11.39 4.30
N LEU A 127 21.10 -11.01 5.30
CA LEU A 127 21.29 -9.60 5.66
C LEU A 127 22.04 -8.89 4.54
N GLY A 128 21.62 -7.68 4.21
CA GLY A 128 22.30 -6.83 3.26
C GLY A 128 23.09 -5.74 3.95
N TRP A 129 24.36 -5.57 3.57
CA TRP A 129 25.25 -4.51 4.07
C TRP A 129 25.24 -4.36 5.60
N ASP A 130 24.81 -3.20 6.10
CA ASP A 130 24.67 -2.87 7.53
C ASP A 130 23.23 -3.03 8.06
N ALA A 131 22.39 -3.80 7.37
CA ALA A 131 20.99 -3.99 7.75
C ALA A 131 20.84 -4.67 9.12
N ALA A 132 19.86 -4.23 9.89
CA ALA A 132 19.47 -4.87 11.15
C ALA A 132 18.61 -6.12 10.94
N CYS A 133 17.89 -6.20 9.83
CA CYS A 133 17.00 -7.31 9.51
C CYS A 133 17.13 -7.73 8.05
N VAL A 134 16.85 -9.01 7.78
CA VAL A 134 16.65 -9.50 6.40
C VAL A 134 15.48 -8.75 5.76
N ARG A 135 15.64 -8.32 4.50
CA ARG A 135 14.62 -7.58 3.76
C ARG A 135 14.34 -8.24 2.43
N VAL A 136 13.07 -8.33 2.07
CA VAL A 136 12.59 -8.95 0.84
C VAL A 136 11.71 -7.97 0.07
N CYS A 137 11.78 -8.02 -1.25
CA CYS A 137 10.83 -7.41 -2.16
C CYS A 137 10.05 -8.49 -2.87
N SER A 138 8.73 -8.44 -2.82
CA SER A 138 7.84 -9.31 -3.59
C SER A 138 7.34 -8.55 -4.81
N TRP A 139 7.20 -9.24 -5.95
CA TRP A 139 6.66 -8.64 -7.17
C TRP A 139 5.72 -9.58 -7.91
N GLY A 140 4.76 -9.00 -8.62
CA GLY A 140 3.88 -9.71 -9.53
C GLY A 140 3.68 -8.94 -10.82
N LYS A 141 3.45 -9.69 -11.91
CA LYS A 141 2.98 -9.19 -13.20
C LYS A 141 1.49 -9.42 -13.28
N PHE A 142 0.73 -8.36 -13.44
CA PHE A 142 -0.73 -8.40 -13.44
C PHE A 142 -1.30 -7.82 -14.72
N THR A 143 -2.51 -8.27 -15.06
CA THR A 143 -3.37 -7.62 -16.05
C THR A 143 -4.79 -7.55 -15.51
N LYS A 144 -5.60 -6.59 -16.00
CA LYS A 144 -7.03 -6.54 -15.67
C LYS A 144 -7.73 -7.79 -16.23
N GLN A 145 -8.76 -8.29 -15.54
CA GLN A 145 -9.45 -9.55 -15.91
C GLN A 145 -9.93 -9.58 -17.36
N MET A 146 -10.40 -8.45 -17.89
CA MET A 146 -10.94 -8.34 -19.24
C MET A 146 -9.94 -7.78 -20.27
N ALA A 147 -8.70 -7.52 -19.86
CA ALA A 147 -7.66 -6.97 -20.72
C ALA A 147 -6.80 -8.06 -21.39
N THR A 148 -6.08 -7.68 -22.44
CA THR A 148 -5.07 -8.53 -23.05
C THR A 148 -3.80 -8.57 -22.20
N ASN A 149 -2.93 -9.57 -22.44
CA ASN A 149 -1.65 -9.66 -21.73
C ASN A 149 -0.70 -8.49 -22.05
N ASP A 150 -0.90 -7.80 -23.18
CA ASP A 150 -0.11 -6.64 -23.59
C ASP A 150 -0.38 -5.40 -22.74
N GLU A 151 -1.49 -5.38 -21.99
CA GLU A 151 -1.84 -4.33 -21.02
C GLU A 151 -1.34 -4.65 -19.59
N ALA A 152 -0.37 -5.53 -19.47
CA ALA A 152 0.16 -5.93 -18.16
C ALA A 152 1.03 -4.85 -17.53
N PHE A 153 1.01 -4.82 -16.21
CA PHE A 153 1.87 -3.99 -15.39
C PHE A 153 2.56 -4.83 -14.31
N PHE A 154 3.64 -4.31 -13.74
CA PHE A 154 4.33 -4.92 -12.62
C PHE A 154 4.02 -4.16 -11.33
N PHE A 155 3.81 -4.91 -10.27
CA PHE A 155 3.63 -4.39 -8.93
C PHE A 155 4.74 -4.94 -8.04
N PHE A 156 5.49 -4.05 -7.40
CA PHE A 156 6.54 -4.37 -6.44
C PHE A 156 6.13 -3.88 -5.06
N ASN A 157 6.39 -4.69 -4.03
CA ASN A 157 6.18 -4.29 -2.65
C ASN A 157 7.40 -4.65 -1.81
N LEU A 158 7.82 -3.74 -0.95
CA LEU A 158 9.05 -3.87 -0.18
C LEU A 158 8.94 -3.26 1.22
N HIS A 159 9.89 -3.62 2.08
CA HIS A 159 10.14 -2.97 3.35
C HIS A 159 11.67 -2.81 3.51
N MET A 160 12.16 -1.58 3.47
CA MET A 160 13.59 -1.29 3.59
C MET A 160 14.05 -1.31 5.05
N ASP A 161 15.35 -1.43 5.28
CA ASP A 161 15.88 -1.50 6.65
C ASP A 161 15.71 -0.18 7.41
N HIS A 162 15.34 -0.29 8.69
CA HIS A 162 15.08 0.88 9.54
C HIS A 162 16.33 1.43 10.24
N VAL A 163 17.45 0.68 10.26
CA VAL A 163 18.70 1.07 10.93
C VAL A 163 19.81 1.35 9.92
N GLY A 164 20.10 0.40 9.02
CA GLY A 164 21.25 0.43 8.15
C GLY A 164 21.12 1.49 7.05
N VAL A 165 21.95 2.55 7.12
CA VAL A 165 21.95 3.62 6.10
C VAL A 165 22.55 3.14 4.79
N VAL A 166 23.62 2.32 4.85
CA VAL A 166 24.22 1.72 3.65
C VAL A 166 23.25 0.74 3.02
N ALA A 167 22.57 -0.09 3.85
CA ALA A 167 21.56 -1.04 3.38
C ALA A 167 20.39 -0.34 2.67
N ARG A 168 19.92 0.80 3.19
CA ARG A 168 18.89 1.59 2.48
C ARG A 168 19.40 2.17 1.17
N ARG A 169 20.61 2.75 1.15
CA ARG A 169 21.18 3.39 -0.05
C ARG A 169 21.46 2.36 -1.16
N GLU A 170 22.18 1.30 -0.83
CA GLU A 170 22.52 0.26 -1.81
C GLU A 170 21.28 -0.59 -2.17
N GLY A 171 20.41 -0.83 -1.20
CA GLY A 171 19.10 -1.45 -1.42
C GLY A 171 18.24 -0.67 -2.41
N ALA A 172 18.18 0.65 -2.31
CA ALA A 172 17.44 1.49 -3.27
C ALA A 172 18.00 1.35 -4.70
N LYS A 173 19.32 1.35 -4.84
CA LYS A 173 19.98 1.13 -6.16
C LYS A 173 19.66 -0.27 -6.70
N LEU A 174 19.72 -1.31 -5.84
CA LEU A 174 19.40 -2.69 -6.22
C LEU A 174 17.95 -2.79 -6.68
N ILE A 175 16.99 -2.21 -5.93
CA ILE A 175 15.57 -2.22 -6.26
C ILE A 175 15.34 -1.59 -7.64
N VAL A 176 15.90 -0.39 -7.90
CA VAL A 176 15.79 0.28 -9.20
C VAL A 176 16.39 -0.57 -10.33
N SER A 177 17.52 -1.24 -10.08
CA SER A 177 18.15 -2.17 -11.04
C SER A 177 17.27 -3.38 -11.32
N LYS A 178 16.70 -4.00 -10.27
CA LYS A 178 15.80 -5.16 -10.40
C LYS A 178 14.48 -4.80 -11.10
N ILE A 179 13.92 -3.63 -10.85
CA ILE A 179 12.76 -3.15 -11.59
C ILE A 179 13.08 -3.06 -13.09
N ARG A 180 14.22 -2.51 -13.45
CA ARG A 180 14.65 -2.42 -14.86
C ARG A 180 14.87 -3.80 -15.49
N GLU A 181 15.47 -4.72 -14.75
CA GLU A 181 15.72 -6.10 -15.19
C GLU A 181 14.41 -6.88 -15.39
N ILE A 182 13.48 -6.81 -14.44
CA ILE A 182 12.26 -7.64 -14.39
C ILE A 182 11.15 -7.05 -15.27
N ALA A 183 10.91 -5.76 -15.16
CA ALA A 183 9.79 -5.10 -15.86
C ALA A 183 10.15 -4.55 -17.24
N GLY A 184 11.44 -4.29 -17.51
CA GLY A 184 11.88 -3.67 -18.76
C GLY A 184 11.22 -2.31 -18.96
N SER A 185 10.44 -2.17 -20.02
CA SER A 185 9.69 -0.95 -20.36
C SER A 185 8.21 -0.99 -19.95
N ALA A 186 7.76 -2.09 -19.34
CA ALA A 186 6.36 -2.22 -18.92
C ALA A 186 6.02 -1.22 -17.78
N PRO A 187 4.73 -0.85 -17.63
CA PRO A 187 4.28 -0.04 -16.53
C PRO A 187 4.59 -0.68 -15.17
N VAL A 188 5.06 0.14 -14.22
CA VAL A 188 5.44 -0.31 -12.87
C VAL A 188 4.72 0.50 -11.80
N ILE A 189 4.38 -0.18 -10.71
CA ILE A 189 3.93 0.40 -9.44
C ILE A 189 4.83 -0.18 -8.35
N VAL A 190 5.37 0.66 -7.49
CA VAL A 190 6.20 0.25 -6.34
C VAL A 190 5.59 0.80 -5.08
N THR A 191 5.30 -0.06 -4.14
CA THR A 191 4.77 0.29 -2.82
C THR A 191 5.72 -0.20 -1.72
N GLY A 192 5.64 0.40 -0.56
CA GLY A 192 6.41 -0.09 0.58
C GLY A 192 6.56 0.93 1.70
N ASP A 193 7.09 0.40 2.80
CA ASP A 193 7.75 1.17 3.83
C ASP A 193 9.24 1.28 3.47
N PHE A 194 9.63 2.46 3.07
CA PHE A 194 11.00 2.72 2.61
C PHE A 194 11.94 3.09 3.76
N ASN A 195 11.41 3.37 4.94
CA ASN A 195 12.16 3.87 6.09
C ASN A 195 13.04 5.10 5.76
N VAL A 196 12.66 5.84 4.74
CA VAL A 196 13.21 7.15 4.34
C VAL A 196 12.08 8.08 3.98
N ASP A 197 12.18 9.33 4.38
CA ASP A 197 11.19 10.33 4.02
C ASP A 197 11.55 11.06 2.70
N GLN A 198 10.66 11.91 2.25
CA GLN A 198 10.79 12.67 1.01
C GLN A 198 11.97 13.65 0.96
N ASN A 199 12.64 13.88 2.08
CA ASN A 199 13.79 14.80 2.20
C ASN A 199 15.14 14.06 2.21
N ASP A 200 15.12 12.73 2.33
CA ASP A 200 16.32 11.89 2.35
C ASP A 200 16.92 11.77 0.94
N GLU A 201 18.25 11.73 0.85
CA GLU A 201 18.95 11.53 -0.43
C GLU A 201 18.61 10.20 -1.10
N ILE A 202 18.27 9.17 -0.30
CA ILE A 202 17.93 7.82 -0.77
C ILE A 202 16.57 7.84 -1.51
N TYR A 203 15.62 8.67 -1.08
CA TYR A 203 14.39 8.90 -1.82
C TYR A 203 14.67 9.38 -3.25
N SER A 204 15.70 10.22 -3.43
CA SER A 204 16.10 10.72 -4.75
C SER A 204 16.56 9.61 -5.69
N ILE A 205 17.08 8.48 -5.18
CA ILE A 205 17.47 7.34 -6.02
C ILE A 205 16.26 6.80 -6.81
N PHE A 206 15.09 6.75 -6.18
CA PHE A 206 13.86 6.32 -6.85
C PHE A 206 13.32 7.38 -7.81
N THR A 207 13.20 8.63 -7.37
CA THR A 207 12.56 9.71 -8.16
C THR A 207 13.43 10.22 -9.31
N GLN A 208 14.75 10.07 -9.23
CA GLN A 208 15.69 10.44 -10.28
C GLN A 208 16.12 9.25 -11.18
N SER A 209 15.56 8.06 -10.94
CA SER A 209 15.87 6.85 -11.71
C SER A 209 15.50 6.94 -13.21
N GLY A 210 14.62 7.85 -13.57
CA GLY A 210 13.96 7.93 -14.87
C GLY A 210 12.86 6.88 -15.10
N LEU A 211 12.68 5.95 -14.15
CA LEU A 211 11.67 4.89 -14.19
C LEU A 211 10.41 5.22 -13.38
N LEU A 212 10.55 6.01 -12.33
CA LEU A 212 9.54 6.20 -11.30
C LEU A 212 9.31 7.68 -11.00
N LYS A 213 8.08 8.02 -10.67
CA LYS A 213 7.69 9.30 -10.08
C LYS A 213 6.90 9.07 -8.80
N ASP A 214 7.00 9.97 -7.83
CA ASP A 214 6.21 9.93 -6.61
C ASP A 214 4.75 10.27 -6.91
N SER A 215 3.84 9.35 -6.58
CA SER A 215 2.41 9.52 -6.77
C SER A 215 1.85 10.68 -5.93
N PHE A 216 2.44 10.99 -4.76
CA PHE A 216 2.08 12.15 -3.97
C PHE A 216 2.28 13.45 -4.76
N LEU A 217 3.47 13.61 -5.37
CA LEU A 217 3.80 14.83 -6.14
C LEU A 217 3.01 14.90 -7.45
N ALA A 218 2.76 13.76 -8.08
CA ALA A 218 2.07 13.66 -9.36
C ALA A 218 0.54 13.73 -9.25
N SER A 219 -0.02 13.60 -8.07
CA SER A 219 -1.48 13.54 -7.88
C SER A 219 -2.16 14.89 -8.12
N ARG A 220 -3.31 14.83 -8.79
CA ARG A 220 -4.20 15.97 -9.01
C ARG A 220 -4.91 16.40 -7.72
N LEU A 221 -5.34 15.43 -6.91
CA LEU A 221 -6.02 15.62 -5.63
C LEU A 221 -5.24 14.93 -4.51
N ARG A 222 -5.03 15.62 -3.40
CA ARG A 222 -4.39 15.09 -2.20
C ARG A 222 -5.32 15.17 -1.01
N PHE A 223 -5.47 14.04 -0.32
CA PHE A 223 -6.09 13.95 0.99
C PHE A 223 -5.04 13.31 1.93
N ALA A 224 -4.06 14.11 2.33
CA ALA A 224 -2.85 13.65 3.01
C ALA A 224 -2.30 14.76 3.91
N GLU A 225 -3.06 15.12 4.95
CA GLU A 225 -2.66 16.15 5.91
C GLU A 225 -1.47 15.68 6.77
N ASN A 226 -1.41 14.37 7.11
CA ASN A 226 -0.33 13.77 7.88
C ASN A 226 0.70 13.06 6.99
N GLY A 227 1.92 12.90 7.53
CA GLY A 227 2.82 11.85 7.07
C GLY A 227 2.28 10.45 7.36
N THR A 228 3.08 9.40 7.17
CA THR A 228 2.58 8.03 7.16
C THR A 228 2.87 7.22 8.43
N PHE A 229 3.68 7.71 9.35
CA PHE A 229 4.03 7.05 10.61
C PHE A 229 3.40 7.76 11.82
N ASN A 230 2.80 7.02 12.76
CA ASN A 230 2.13 7.55 13.95
C ASN A 230 2.60 6.94 15.27
N SER A 231 3.40 5.85 15.24
CA SER A 231 3.92 5.19 16.45
C SER A 231 2.85 4.70 17.44
N PHE A 232 1.64 4.39 16.96
CA PHE A 232 0.45 4.11 17.80
C PHE A 232 -0.01 5.29 18.70
N ASP A 233 0.56 6.46 18.53
CA ASP A 233 0.18 7.65 19.28
C ASP A 233 -0.81 8.48 18.45
N THR A 234 -2.00 8.71 18.99
CA THR A 234 -3.09 9.44 18.31
C THR A 234 -2.88 10.96 18.29
N ASP A 235 -1.93 11.46 19.07
CA ASP A 235 -1.68 12.88 19.25
C ASP A 235 -0.39 13.37 18.58
N LEU A 236 0.39 12.42 18.00
CA LEU A 236 1.58 12.76 17.23
C LEU A 236 1.24 13.16 15.80
N TYR A 237 1.96 14.12 15.30
CA TYR A 237 1.90 14.61 13.94
C TYR A 237 3.29 14.68 13.31
N THR A 238 3.40 14.28 12.03
CA THR A 238 4.62 14.43 11.25
C THR A 238 4.27 14.75 9.80
N HIS A 239 5.16 15.47 9.12
CA HIS A 239 5.11 15.63 7.66
C HIS A 239 5.88 14.52 6.91
N SER A 240 6.65 13.70 7.63
CA SER A 240 7.47 12.65 7.03
C SER A 240 6.60 11.52 6.50
N ARG A 241 6.74 11.26 5.20
CA ARG A 241 6.14 10.11 4.52
C ARG A 241 7.24 9.08 4.31
N ILE A 242 7.18 7.96 5.01
CA ILE A 242 8.11 6.83 4.85
C ILE A 242 7.49 5.67 4.09
N ASP A 243 6.17 5.67 3.97
CA ASP A 243 5.41 4.77 3.11
C ASP A 243 5.14 5.48 1.78
N HIS A 244 5.67 4.93 0.69
CA HIS A 244 5.58 5.56 -0.62
C HIS A 244 4.87 4.66 -1.62
N VAL A 245 4.22 5.31 -2.59
CA VAL A 245 3.73 4.69 -3.81
C VAL A 245 4.40 5.41 -4.98
N PHE A 246 5.34 4.74 -5.62
CA PHE A 246 5.98 5.22 -6.83
C PHE A 246 5.35 4.55 -8.05
N VAL A 247 5.24 5.29 -9.14
CA VAL A 247 4.64 4.79 -10.38
C VAL A 247 5.46 5.17 -11.60
N SER A 248 5.42 4.37 -12.65
CA SER A 248 6.00 4.73 -13.94
C SER A 248 5.40 6.02 -14.49
N PRO A 249 6.15 6.80 -15.31
CA PRO A 249 5.67 8.06 -15.88
C PRO A 249 4.38 7.95 -16.70
N CYS A 250 4.08 6.79 -17.28
CA CYS A 250 2.86 6.55 -18.06
C CYS A 250 1.56 6.58 -17.23
N TRP A 251 1.61 6.30 -15.92
CA TRP A 251 0.43 6.38 -15.09
C TRP A 251 0.01 7.83 -14.85
N GLN A 252 -1.27 8.13 -15.05
CA GLN A 252 -1.88 9.36 -14.57
C GLN A 252 -2.37 9.16 -13.14
N VAL A 253 -1.91 9.99 -12.20
CA VAL A 253 -2.29 9.93 -10.79
C VAL A 253 -3.47 10.88 -10.56
N ASP A 254 -4.66 10.34 -10.36
CA ASP A 254 -5.85 11.15 -10.09
C ASP A 254 -5.89 11.65 -8.65
N SER A 255 -5.72 10.73 -7.68
CA SER A 255 -5.73 11.12 -6.28
C SER A 255 -4.77 10.29 -5.43
N TYR A 256 -4.31 10.89 -4.33
CA TYR A 256 -3.46 10.32 -3.29
C TYR A 256 -4.08 10.61 -1.93
N GLY A 257 -4.21 9.61 -1.08
CA GLY A 257 -4.76 9.75 0.26
C GLY A 257 -3.97 8.99 1.30
N VAL A 258 -3.81 9.61 2.48
CA VAL A 258 -3.35 8.97 3.72
C VAL A 258 -4.57 8.88 4.63
N LEU A 259 -4.97 7.67 5.01
CA LEU A 259 -6.15 7.48 5.86
C LEU A 259 -5.74 7.44 7.33
N THR A 260 -6.17 8.42 8.08
CA THR A 260 -5.84 8.60 9.50
C THR A 260 -6.93 8.11 10.45
N ASN A 261 -7.71 7.12 10.00
CA ASN A 261 -8.81 6.55 10.79
C ASN A 261 -8.30 5.89 12.07
N SER A 262 -9.02 6.16 13.15
CA SER A 262 -8.81 5.54 14.46
C SER A 262 -9.98 4.63 14.81
N TYR A 263 -9.78 3.73 15.76
CA TYR A 263 -10.86 2.97 16.38
C TYR A 263 -10.89 3.20 17.89
N TRP A 264 -11.95 2.73 18.54
CA TRP A 264 -12.21 3.01 19.95
C TRP A 264 -12.30 1.71 20.74
N THR A 265 -11.67 1.69 21.90
CA THR A 265 -11.79 0.58 22.85
C THR A 265 -12.37 1.09 24.16
N PRO A 266 -13.26 0.31 24.80
CA PRO A 266 -13.77 0.68 26.12
C PRO A 266 -12.63 0.75 27.13
N ASP A 267 -12.75 1.68 28.05
CA ASP A 267 -11.91 1.80 29.25
C ASP A 267 -12.77 1.73 30.51
N GLU A 268 -12.19 1.91 31.69
CA GLU A 268 -12.90 1.83 32.98
C GLU A 268 -14.00 2.89 33.10
N THR A 269 -13.95 3.96 32.31
CA THR A 269 -14.94 5.06 32.35
C THR A 269 -16.02 4.92 31.30
N SER A 270 -15.93 3.94 30.41
CA SER A 270 -16.87 3.76 29.27
C SER A 270 -18.31 3.48 29.72
N ALA A 271 -18.51 2.97 30.91
CA ALA A 271 -19.86 2.75 31.48
C ALA A 271 -20.55 4.05 31.91
N GLN A 272 -19.82 5.15 32.03
CA GLN A 272 -20.37 6.46 32.43
C GLN A 272 -20.93 7.17 31.20
N GLN A 273 -22.24 7.20 31.09
CA GLN A 273 -22.92 8.00 30.07
C GLN A 273 -22.86 9.48 30.42
N MET A 274 -22.65 10.33 29.45
CA MET A 274 -22.62 11.78 29.57
C MET A 274 -23.51 12.41 28.53
N LYS A 275 -24.26 13.46 28.92
CA LYS A 275 -24.95 14.30 27.95
C LYS A 275 -23.99 15.37 27.41
N GLY A 276 -24.02 15.60 26.10
CA GLY A 276 -23.28 16.69 25.48
C GLY A 276 -23.95 18.02 25.77
N HIS A 277 -23.12 19.06 25.99
CA HIS A 277 -23.62 20.43 25.95
C HIS A 277 -24.02 20.75 24.48
N ASP A 278 -25.19 21.31 24.28
CA ASP A 278 -25.74 21.62 22.93
C ASP A 278 -25.98 20.43 22.00
N ALA A 279 -26.01 19.18 22.54
CA ALA A 279 -26.38 18.00 21.78
C ALA A 279 -27.88 17.66 21.93
N PRO A 280 -28.49 17.01 20.92
CA PRO A 280 -29.84 16.44 21.06
C PRO A 280 -29.93 15.52 22.28
N GLN A 281 -31.11 15.50 22.93
CA GLN A 281 -31.30 14.75 24.18
C GLN A 281 -31.16 13.23 24.02
N GLU A 282 -31.35 12.75 22.80
CA GLU A 282 -31.24 11.32 22.44
C GLU A 282 -29.78 10.86 22.34
N ILE A 283 -28.81 11.77 22.29
CA ILE A 283 -27.39 11.44 22.13
C ILE A 283 -26.74 11.30 23.50
N ASP A 284 -26.20 10.13 23.76
CA ASP A 284 -25.32 9.86 24.88
C ASP A 284 -23.87 9.71 24.43
N PHE A 285 -22.96 10.30 25.18
CA PHE A 285 -21.53 10.15 25.01
C PHE A 285 -20.96 9.22 26.09
N ALA A 286 -19.90 8.50 25.74
CA ALA A 286 -19.09 7.75 26.70
C ALA A 286 -17.61 7.97 26.38
N LYS A 287 -16.75 7.85 27.37
CA LYS A 287 -15.32 7.94 27.18
C LYS A 287 -14.79 6.58 26.72
N TYR A 288 -13.97 6.63 25.69
CA TYR A 288 -13.27 5.47 25.15
C TYR A 288 -11.81 5.85 24.88
N THR A 289 -10.94 4.84 24.91
CA THR A 289 -9.56 5.03 24.48
C THR A 289 -9.50 4.97 22.95
N ARG A 290 -9.01 6.07 22.32
CA ARG A 290 -8.77 6.12 20.89
C ARG A 290 -7.46 5.38 20.55
N ARG A 291 -7.48 4.55 19.51
CA ARG A 291 -6.36 3.71 19.10
C ARG A 291 -6.16 3.76 17.59
N GLN A 292 -4.91 3.53 17.16
CA GLN A 292 -4.57 3.37 15.75
C GLN A 292 -4.57 1.89 15.36
N PRO A 293 -5.06 1.54 14.14
CA PRO A 293 -5.02 0.16 13.65
C PRO A 293 -3.60 -0.36 13.43
N SER A 294 -2.67 0.51 13.04
CA SER A 294 -1.23 0.28 12.90
C SER A 294 -0.47 1.50 13.38
N ASP A 295 0.83 1.36 13.65
CA ASP A 295 1.73 2.49 13.88
C ASP A 295 2.07 3.26 12.57
N HIS A 296 1.57 2.76 11.43
CA HIS A 296 1.55 3.46 10.14
C HIS A 296 0.12 3.73 9.69
N TYR A 297 -0.04 4.77 8.86
CA TYR A 297 -1.28 5.05 8.14
C TYR A 297 -1.24 4.46 6.74
N PRO A 298 -2.32 3.83 6.26
CA PRO A 298 -2.38 3.34 4.89
C PRO A 298 -2.40 4.47 3.88
N VAL A 299 -1.72 4.23 2.76
CA VAL A 299 -1.72 5.11 1.59
C VAL A 299 -2.55 4.48 0.48
N PHE A 300 -3.44 5.26 -0.13
CA PHE A 300 -4.21 4.84 -1.31
C PHE A 300 -4.06 5.83 -2.45
N VAL A 301 -3.93 5.29 -3.66
CA VAL A 301 -3.67 6.05 -4.89
C VAL A 301 -4.59 5.57 -5.99
N LYS A 302 -5.27 6.50 -6.68
CA LYS A 302 -6.06 6.22 -7.89
C LYS A 302 -5.25 6.53 -9.13
N LEU A 303 -5.13 5.53 -10.01
CA LEU A 303 -4.38 5.57 -11.25
C LEU A 303 -5.29 5.38 -12.46
N ASN A 304 -4.94 6.08 -13.57
CA ASN A 304 -5.55 5.93 -14.89
C ASN A 304 -4.49 5.63 -15.93
#